data_1ce960cfc3dd86a743cc9f312e6a4942
#
_entry.id   1ce960cfc3dd86a743cc9f312e6a4942
#
_cell.length_a   1.000
_cell.length_b   1.000
_cell.length_c   1.000
_cell.angle_alpha   90.00
_cell.angle_beta   90.00
_cell.angle_gamma   90.00
#
_symmetry.space_group_name_H-M   'P 1'
#
loop_
_entity.id
_entity.type
_entity.pdbx_description
1 polymer ?
#
loop_
_entity_poly.entity_id
_entity_poly.type
_entity_poly.pdbx_seq_one_letter_code
_entity_poly.pdbx_strand_id
1 'polypeptide(L)'
;MELLQKFSAVEVQANHRITEMDKDYCERHQKAYEAAISSFQELAFFWEDMNKAQQKLFGDSTAPNYLVSEKGPTISQGLIEGHIKELHSKFIVSLIDYFYSTYHISVDTSEILYVLLPQEPEEYWKRGYLDLCKQYHQQMLALVVSYQDVVDQIILQMDGSSFSERAFHELYVKCHNAAWCAGTQMPRFERRRDTICFTGYFCSRKCWSEDAWEVQDDMREILRGLAHFETGSYRVYPTNFPPLLTHEVLKESVVEFPTCEKVKQMKLYKNNRVDLKFHSPQFAEQFIS
;
A
#
# COMPACT_ATOMS: atom_id res chain seq x y z
N MET A 1 -37.31 -8.56 6.57
CA MET A 1 -37.01 -7.34 5.79
C MET A 1 -36.04 -6.35 6.44
N GLU A 2 -35.63 -6.53 7.71
CA GLU A 2 -34.70 -5.61 8.42
C GLU A 2 -33.21 -5.82 8.11
N LEU A 3 -32.80 -7.02 7.67
CA LEU A 3 -31.38 -7.31 7.38
C LEU A 3 -30.90 -6.64 6.09
N LEU A 4 -31.72 -6.56 5.06
CA LEU A 4 -31.37 -5.91 3.80
C LEU A 4 -31.25 -4.37 3.89
N GLN A 5 -31.95 -3.74 4.83
CA GLN A 5 -31.81 -2.31 5.11
C GLN A 5 -30.51 -1.95 5.82
N LYS A 6 -29.91 -2.87 6.58
CA LYS A 6 -28.60 -2.66 7.22
C LYS A 6 -27.46 -2.71 6.20
N PHE A 7 -27.58 -3.51 5.15
CA PHE A 7 -26.56 -3.57 4.08
C PHE A 7 -26.58 -2.35 3.16
N SER A 8 -27.74 -1.77 2.87
CA SER A 8 -27.83 -0.52 2.09
C SER A 8 -27.23 0.70 2.84
N ALA A 9 -27.25 0.68 4.18
CA ALA A 9 -26.63 1.73 4.98
C ALA A 9 -25.09 1.62 5.02
N VAL A 10 -24.52 0.43 4.79
CA VAL A 10 -23.08 0.20 4.69
C VAL A 10 -22.53 0.71 3.36
N GLU A 11 -23.24 0.50 2.25
CA GLU A 11 -22.82 1.02 0.93
C GLU A 11 -22.72 2.54 0.89
N VAL A 12 -23.64 3.26 1.55
CA VAL A 12 -23.62 4.73 1.60
C VAL A 12 -22.46 5.28 2.44
N GLN A 13 -21.95 4.52 3.41
CA GLN A 13 -20.79 4.94 4.22
C GLN A 13 -19.44 4.70 3.53
N ALA A 14 -19.33 3.75 2.60
CA ALA A 14 -18.07 3.45 1.91
C ALA A 14 -17.59 4.64 1.04
N ASN A 15 -18.48 5.34 0.37
CA ASN A 15 -18.15 6.47 -0.49
C ASN A 15 -17.58 7.72 0.25
N HIS A 16 -17.73 7.82 1.57
CA HIS A 16 -17.17 8.93 2.37
C HIS A 16 -15.83 8.60 3.05
N ARG A 17 -15.29 7.39 2.84
CA ARG A 17 -14.09 6.91 3.55
C ARG A 17 -12.78 7.16 2.81
N ILE A 18 -12.84 7.54 1.55
CA ILE A 18 -11.69 7.93 0.73
C ILE A 18 -11.79 9.40 0.34
N THR A 19 -10.65 10.06 0.18
CA THR A 19 -10.61 11.45 -0.28
C THR A 19 -10.92 11.55 -1.77
N GLU A 20 -11.34 12.74 -2.26
CA GLU A 20 -11.53 12.97 -3.70
C GLU A 20 -10.25 12.70 -4.51
N MET A 21 -9.07 12.98 -3.97
CA MET A 21 -7.79 12.65 -4.61
C MET A 21 -7.59 11.14 -4.75
N ASP A 22 -7.96 10.36 -3.73
CA ASP A 22 -7.85 8.90 -3.77
C ASP A 22 -8.83 8.32 -4.77
N LYS A 23 -10.04 8.88 -4.81
CA LYS A 23 -11.08 8.51 -5.77
C LYS A 23 -10.61 8.77 -7.20
N ASP A 24 -10.10 9.96 -7.50
CA ASP A 24 -9.53 10.30 -8.81
C ASP A 24 -8.41 9.35 -9.23
N TYR A 25 -7.57 8.95 -8.28
CA TYR A 25 -6.52 7.97 -8.53
C TYR A 25 -7.10 6.60 -8.89
N CYS A 26 -8.02 6.08 -8.06
CA CYS A 26 -8.68 4.80 -8.28
C CYS A 26 -9.44 4.75 -9.60
N GLU A 27 -10.20 5.79 -9.94
CA GLU A 27 -10.94 5.87 -11.20
C GLU A 27 -10.05 5.89 -12.43
N ARG A 28 -8.89 6.57 -12.39
CA ARG A 28 -7.91 6.53 -13.49
C ARG A 28 -7.32 5.15 -13.67
N HIS A 29 -6.98 4.46 -12.57
CA HIS A 29 -6.48 3.09 -12.61
C HIS A 29 -7.55 2.12 -13.11
N GLN A 30 -8.80 2.26 -12.67
CA GLN A 30 -9.94 1.48 -13.15
C GLN A 30 -10.09 1.58 -14.67
N LYS A 31 -10.12 2.79 -15.22
CA LYS A 31 -10.22 3.01 -16.68
C LYS A 31 -9.09 2.36 -17.46
N ALA A 32 -7.85 2.46 -16.97
CA ALA A 32 -6.69 1.84 -17.62
C ALA A 32 -6.76 0.31 -17.57
N TYR A 33 -7.16 -0.24 -16.42
CA TYR A 33 -7.36 -1.66 -16.23
C TYR A 33 -8.49 -2.21 -17.13
N GLU A 34 -9.66 -1.55 -17.16
CA GLU A 34 -10.81 -1.95 -18.00
C GLU A 34 -10.44 -1.96 -19.48
N ALA A 35 -9.70 -0.95 -19.96
CA ALA A 35 -9.23 -0.91 -21.33
C ALA A 35 -8.28 -2.09 -21.66
N ALA A 36 -7.37 -2.43 -20.73
CA ALA A 36 -6.46 -3.56 -20.90
C ALA A 36 -7.22 -4.90 -20.89
N ILE A 37 -8.12 -5.11 -19.94
CA ILE A 37 -8.93 -6.34 -19.85
C ILE A 37 -9.78 -6.52 -21.09
N SER A 38 -10.49 -5.48 -21.55
CA SER A 38 -11.30 -5.54 -22.77
C SER A 38 -10.47 -6.00 -23.97
N SER A 39 -9.26 -5.45 -24.14
CA SER A 39 -8.37 -5.83 -25.24
C SER A 39 -7.94 -7.31 -25.17
N PHE A 40 -7.64 -7.83 -23.99
CA PHE A 40 -7.29 -9.24 -23.83
C PHE A 40 -8.48 -10.19 -23.95
N GLN A 41 -9.68 -9.77 -23.51
CA GLN A 41 -10.91 -10.50 -23.72
C GLN A 41 -11.24 -10.61 -25.23
N GLU A 42 -11.13 -9.52 -25.97
CA GLU A 42 -11.32 -9.53 -27.42
C GLU A 42 -10.31 -10.46 -28.11
N LEU A 43 -9.04 -10.44 -27.66
CA LEU A 43 -8.01 -11.35 -28.18
C LEU A 43 -8.34 -12.83 -27.86
N ALA A 44 -8.85 -13.12 -26.68
CA ALA A 44 -9.27 -14.49 -26.28
C ALA A 44 -10.41 -14.99 -27.15
N PHE A 45 -11.45 -14.18 -27.38
CA PHE A 45 -12.57 -14.54 -28.27
C PHE A 45 -12.10 -14.71 -29.72
N PHE A 46 -11.29 -13.80 -30.23
CA PHE A 46 -10.74 -13.92 -31.57
C PHE A 46 -9.94 -15.22 -31.75
N TRP A 47 -9.12 -15.59 -30.76
CA TRP A 47 -8.34 -16.82 -30.79
C TRP A 47 -9.22 -18.07 -30.76
N GLU A 48 -10.27 -18.07 -29.94
CA GLU A 48 -11.24 -19.16 -29.88
C GLU A 48 -11.97 -19.36 -31.21
N ASP A 49 -12.39 -18.25 -31.84
CA ASP A 49 -13.10 -18.28 -33.14
C ASP A 49 -12.16 -18.77 -34.27
N MET A 50 -10.90 -18.36 -34.28
CA MET A 50 -9.90 -18.89 -35.21
C MET A 50 -9.70 -20.39 -35.05
N ASN A 51 -9.59 -20.88 -33.83
CA ASN A 51 -9.47 -22.32 -33.55
C ASN A 51 -10.70 -23.09 -34.03
N LYS A 52 -11.91 -22.60 -33.76
CA LYS A 52 -13.15 -23.20 -34.24
C LYS A 52 -13.24 -23.22 -35.78
N ALA A 53 -12.80 -22.13 -36.43
CA ALA A 53 -12.79 -22.07 -37.89
C ALA A 53 -11.82 -23.08 -38.50
N GLN A 54 -10.64 -23.26 -37.92
CA GLN A 54 -9.67 -24.28 -38.36
C GLN A 54 -10.23 -25.71 -38.19
N GLN A 55 -10.79 -26.02 -37.04
CA GLN A 55 -11.41 -27.34 -36.78
C GLN A 55 -12.52 -27.64 -37.78
N LYS A 56 -13.31 -26.63 -38.16
CA LYS A 56 -14.37 -26.80 -39.18
C LYS A 56 -13.82 -27.15 -40.56
N LEU A 57 -12.68 -26.54 -40.96
CA LEU A 57 -12.07 -26.78 -42.28
C LEU A 57 -11.51 -28.18 -42.43
N PHE A 58 -10.94 -28.72 -41.37
CA PHE A 58 -10.27 -30.03 -41.45
C PHE A 58 -11.15 -31.20 -41.04
N GLY A 59 -12.25 -30.96 -40.28
CA GLY A 59 -13.24 -32.00 -39.93
C GLY A 59 -12.72 -33.14 -39.09
N ASP A 60 -11.44 -33.18 -38.75
CA ASP A 60 -10.75 -34.25 -38.06
C ASP A 60 -9.81 -33.72 -36.99
N SER A 61 -9.73 -34.38 -35.83
CA SER A 61 -8.85 -34.03 -34.70
C SER A 61 -7.37 -34.31 -34.99
N THR A 62 -7.02 -34.95 -36.09
CA THR A 62 -5.64 -35.29 -36.49
C THR A 62 -5.01 -34.25 -37.42
N ALA A 63 -5.76 -33.24 -37.86
CA ALA A 63 -5.24 -32.19 -38.72
C ALA A 63 -4.20 -31.32 -38.03
N PRO A 64 -3.15 -30.87 -38.75
CA PRO A 64 -2.15 -29.99 -38.20
C PRO A 64 -2.80 -28.63 -37.81
N ASN A 65 -2.56 -28.19 -36.59
CA ASN A 65 -3.01 -26.87 -36.15
C ASN A 65 -2.02 -25.81 -36.64
N TYR A 66 -2.35 -25.08 -37.72
CA TYR A 66 -1.50 -24.05 -38.30
C TYR A 66 -1.37 -22.79 -37.43
N LEU A 67 -2.17 -22.65 -36.36
CA LEU A 67 -2.03 -21.57 -35.38
C LEU A 67 -0.92 -21.86 -34.36
N VAL A 68 -0.44 -23.11 -34.29
CA VAL A 68 0.65 -23.49 -33.38
C VAL A 68 1.97 -23.51 -34.16
N SER A 69 2.93 -22.73 -33.71
CA SER A 69 4.28 -22.71 -34.28
C SER A 69 5.20 -23.66 -33.53
N GLU A 70 5.89 -24.53 -34.25
CA GLU A 70 6.90 -25.42 -33.67
C GLU A 70 8.23 -24.69 -33.30
N LYS A 71 8.45 -23.49 -33.81
CA LYS A 71 9.75 -22.78 -33.73
C LYS A 71 9.72 -21.41 -33.06
N GLY A 72 8.66 -21.03 -32.38
CA GLY A 72 8.55 -19.71 -31.76
C GLY A 72 7.58 -19.65 -30.59
N PRO A 73 7.48 -18.50 -29.91
CA PRO A 73 6.47 -18.32 -28.87
C PRO A 73 5.09 -18.48 -29.50
N THR A 74 4.43 -19.54 -29.10
CA THR A 74 3.06 -19.83 -29.51
C THR A 74 2.10 -19.04 -28.65
N ILE A 75 1.26 -18.20 -29.26
CA ILE A 75 0.11 -17.65 -28.55
C ILE A 75 -0.84 -18.81 -28.30
N SER A 76 -1.17 -19.07 -27.06
CA SER A 76 -2.13 -20.08 -26.65
C SER A 76 -3.23 -19.44 -25.81
N GLN A 77 -4.38 -20.08 -25.78
CA GLN A 77 -5.47 -19.64 -24.92
C GLN A 77 -5.02 -19.52 -23.46
N GLY A 78 -4.28 -20.51 -22.94
CA GLY A 78 -3.75 -20.47 -21.57
C GLY A 78 -2.77 -19.32 -21.31
N LEU A 79 -2.03 -18.86 -22.32
CA LEU A 79 -1.17 -17.69 -22.20
C LEU A 79 -1.99 -16.40 -22.05
N ILE A 80 -3.05 -16.25 -22.86
CA ILE A 80 -3.96 -15.09 -22.79
C ILE A 80 -4.67 -15.08 -21.44
N GLU A 81 -5.19 -16.22 -21.00
CA GLU A 81 -5.83 -16.38 -19.69
C GLU A 81 -4.87 -16.05 -18.53
N GLY A 82 -3.62 -16.50 -18.63
CA GLY A 82 -2.56 -16.18 -17.68
C GLY A 82 -2.30 -14.66 -17.58
N HIS A 83 -2.29 -13.94 -18.70
CA HIS A 83 -2.15 -12.49 -18.71
C HIS A 83 -3.37 -11.79 -18.10
N ILE A 84 -4.58 -12.27 -18.36
CA ILE A 84 -5.80 -11.72 -17.74
C ILE A 84 -5.75 -11.88 -16.22
N LYS A 85 -5.38 -13.06 -15.71
CA LYS A 85 -5.18 -13.31 -14.26
C LYS A 85 -4.15 -12.36 -13.67
N GLU A 86 -3.03 -12.14 -14.37
CA GLU A 86 -1.98 -11.22 -13.96
C GLU A 86 -2.48 -9.76 -13.93
N LEU A 87 -3.30 -9.33 -14.90
CA LEU A 87 -3.89 -8.00 -14.93
C LEU A 87 -4.81 -7.73 -13.73
N HIS A 88 -5.69 -8.70 -13.40
CA HIS A 88 -6.53 -8.59 -12.20
C HIS A 88 -5.67 -8.42 -10.93
N SER A 89 -4.67 -9.28 -10.76
CA SER A 89 -3.78 -9.23 -9.61
C SER A 89 -3.00 -7.92 -9.55
N LYS A 90 -2.45 -7.45 -10.67
CA LYS A 90 -1.72 -6.17 -10.75
C LYS A 90 -2.60 -4.98 -10.41
N PHE A 91 -3.86 -4.97 -10.89
CA PHE A 91 -4.79 -3.90 -10.57
C PHE A 91 -5.05 -3.83 -9.06
N ILE A 92 -5.41 -4.97 -8.42
CA ILE A 92 -5.67 -5.03 -6.98
C ILE A 92 -4.43 -4.59 -6.20
N VAL A 93 -3.27 -5.18 -6.50
CA VAL A 93 -2.00 -4.86 -5.81
C VAL A 93 -1.63 -3.39 -5.98
N SER A 94 -1.80 -2.81 -7.18
CA SER A 94 -1.48 -1.40 -7.41
C SER A 94 -2.31 -0.44 -6.55
N LEU A 95 -3.58 -0.76 -6.29
CA LEU A 95 -4.43 0.03 -5.41
C LEU A 95 -4.01 -0.15 -3.94
N ILE A 96 -3.71 -1.38 -3.52
CA ILE A 96 -3.21 -1.65 -2.16
C ILE A 96 -1.90 -0.90 -1.92
N ASP A 97 -0.94 -0.96 -2.84
CA ASP A 97 0.34 -0.26 -2.76
C ASP A 97 0.18 1.26 -2.71
N TYR A 98 -0.80 1.79 -3.44
CA TYR A 98 -1.14 3.20 -3.36
C TYR A 98 -1.60 3.59 -1.96
N PHE A 99 -2.54 2.86 -1.36
CA PHE A 99 -3.02 3.16 0.00
C PHE A 99 -1.94 2.89 1.05
N TYR A 100 -1.13 1.84 0.88
CA TYR A 100 0.03 1.58 1.73
C TYR A 100 1.02 2.76 1.70
N SER A 101 1.42 3.20 0.50
CA SER A 101 2.39 4.31 0.35
C SER A 101 1.84 5.65 0.81
N THR A 102 0.50 5.84 0.71
CA THR A 102 -0.17 7.08 1.08
C THR A 102 -0.39 7.22 2.57
N TYR A 103 -0.87 6.16 3.19
CA TYR A 103 -1.36 6.18 4.57
C TYR A 103 -0.50 5.33 5.52
N HIS A 104 0.51 4.61 4.97
CA HIS A 104 1.39 3.70 5.71
C HIS A 104 0.64 2.61 6.49
N ILE A 105 -0.55 2.23 6.00
CA ILE A 105 -1.36 1.15 6.56
C ILE A 105 -0.92 -0.19 6.00
N SER A 106 -0.95 -1.24 6.82
CA SER A 106 -0.65 -2.60 6.40
C SER A 106 -1.93 -3.41 6.32
N VAL A 107 -2.11 -4.12 5.19
CA VAL A 107 -3.22 -5.06 4.96
C VAL A 107 -2.68 -6.38 4.41
N ASP A 108 -3.42 -7.46 4.58
CA ASP A 108 -3.08 -8.75 3.98
C ASP A 108 -3.54 -8.79 2.52
N THR A 109 -2.58 -8.50 1.62
CA THR A 109 -2.81 -8.53 0.18
C THR A 109 -3.27 -9.91 -0.30
N SER A 110 -2.76 -10.99 0.30
CA SER A 110 -3.11 -12.36 -0.10
C SER A 110 -4.57 -12.67 0.19
N GLU A 111 -5.07 -12.22 1.33
CA GLU A 111 -6.47 -12.38 1.70
C GLU A 111 -7.39 -11.59 0.74
N ILE A 112 -7.03 -10.34 0.41
CA ILE A 112 -7.81 -9.52 -0.54
C ILE A 112 -7.85 -10.19 -1.92
N LEU A 113 -6.72 -10.66 -2.42
CA LEU A 113 -6.66 -11.41 -3.69
C LEU A 113 -7.50 -12.68 -3.64
N TYR A 114 -7.46 -13.41 -2.52
CA TYR A 114 -8.25 -14.62 -2.34
C TYR A 114 -9.76 -14.35 -2.37
N VAL A 115 -10.21 -13.25 -1.80
CA VAL A 115 -11.63 -12.87 -1.75
C VAL A 115 -12.12 -12.37 -3.11
N LEU A 116 -11.32 -11.56 -3.81
CA LEU A 116 -11.75 -10.86 -5.02
C LEU A 116 -11.56 -11.68 -6.32
N LEU A 117 -10.67 -12.67 -6.32
CA LEU A 117 -10.38 -13.47 -7.50
C LEU A 117 -10.99 -14.87 -7.39
N PRO A 118 -11.48 -15.45 -8.52
CA PRO A 118 -11.86 -16.84 -8.56
C PRO A 118 -10.72 -17.73 -8.11
N GLN A 119 -11.05 -18.78 -7.34
CA GLN A 119 -10.05 -19.72 -6.84
C GLN A 119 -9.89 -20.90 -7.79
N GLU A 120 -8.63 -21.24 -8.08
CA GLU A 120 -8.31 -22.38 -8.93
C GLU A 120 -8.68 -23.69 -8.25
N PRO A 121 -9.34 -24.65 -8.97
CA PRO A 121 -9.68 -25.94 -8.39
C PRO A 121 -8.42 -26.72 -8.00
N GLU A 122 -8.28 -27.08 -6.73
CA GLU A 122 -7.10 -27.82 -6.22
C GLU A 122 -7.25 -29.35 -6.35
N GLU A 123 -8.49 -29.84 -6.41
CA GLU A 123 -8.76 -31.26 -6.26
C GLU A 123 -8.84 -31.98 -7.61
N TYR A 124 -7.68 -32.13 -8.27
CA TYR A 124 -7.56 -32.77 -9.59
C TYR A 124 -8.05 -34.23 -9.65
N TRP A 125 -8.22 -34.92 -8.51
CA TRP A 125 -8.76 -36.30 -8.43
C TRP A 125 -10.28 -36.34 -8.35
N LYS A 126 -10.96 -35.21 -8.14
CA LYS A 126 -12.42 -35.20 -8.09
C LYS A 126 -13.04 -35.42 -9.46
N ARG A 127 -14.14 -36.19 -9.47
CA ARG A 127 -14.97 -36.36 -10.66
C ARG A 127 -15.55 -34.99 -11.07
N GLY A 128 -15.35 -34.60 -12.32
CA GLY A 128 -15.79 -33.30 -12.83
C GLY A 128 -14.74 -32.18 -12.69
N TYR A 129 -13.49 -32.51 -12.33
CA TYR A 129 -12.40 -31.52 -12.22
C TYR A 129 -12.23 -30.64 -13.48
N LEU A 130 -12.30 -31.28 -14.68
CA LEU A 130 -12.20 -30.58 -15.96
C LEU A 130 -13.32 -29.56 -16.17
N ASP A 131 -14.52 -29.84 -15.68
CA ASP A 131 -15.64 -28.90 -15.77
C ASP A 131 -15.48 -27.74 -14.77
N LEU A 132 -14.92 -27.99 -13.58
CA LEU A 132 -14.56 -26.97 -12.61
C LEU A 132 -13.45 -26.05 -13.17
N CYS A 133 -12.44 -26.61 -13.84
CA CYS A 133 -11.40 -25.84 -14.51
C CYS A 133 -11.99 -24.93 -15.60
N LYS A 134 -12.88 -25.45 -16.45
CA LYS A 134 -13.57 -24.64 -17.46
C LYS A 134 -14.38 -23.51 -16.83
N GLN A 135 -15.07 -23.80 -15.75
CA GLN A 135 -15.87 -22.81 -15.02
C GLN A 135 -14.98 -21.72 -14.42
N TYR A 136 -13.86 -22.10 -13.81
CA TYR A 136 -12.84 -21.17 -13.32
C TYR A 136 -12.31 -20.26 -14.42
N HIS A 137 -11.91 -20.81 -15.56
CA HIS A 137 -11.43 -20.03 -16.70
C HIS A 137 -12.50 -19.05 -17.24
N GLN A 138 -13.75 -19.51 -17.36
CA GLN A 138 -14.84 -18.64 -17.78
C GLN A 138 -15.10 -17.49 -16.78
N GLN A 139 -15.06 -17.77 -15.48
CA GLN A 139 -15.20 -16.75 -14.45
C GLN A 139 -14.05 -15.75 -14.49
N MET A 140 -12.82 -16.22 -14.66
CA MET A 140 -11.64 -15.36 -14.75
C MET A 140 -11.68 -14.46 -15.98
N LEU A 141 -12.11 -14.98 -17.13
CA LEU A 141 -12.27 -14.20 -18.37
C LEU A 141 -13.39 -13.16 -18.28
N ALA A 142 -14.49 -13.47 -17.58
CA ALA A 142 -15.64 -12.60 -17.46
C ALA A 142 -15.48 -11.54 -16.33
N LEU A 143 -14.53 -11.73 -15.43
CA LEU A 143 -14.33 -10.88 -14.27
C LEU A 143 -13.87 -9.49 -14.70
N VAL A 144 -14.47 -8.46 -14.09
CA VAL A 144 -13.98 -7.08 -14.05
C VAL A 144 -14.01 -6.64 -12.60
N VAL A 145 -12.86 -6.48 -11.99
CA VAL A 145 -12.74 -6.06 -10.59
C VAL A 145 -13.02 -4.57 -10.49
N SER A 146 -13.87 -4.17 -9.55
CA SER A 146 -14.10 -2.75 -9.25
C SER A 146 -13.12 -2.24 -8.21
N TYR A 147 -12.68 -0.98 -8.34
CA TYR A 147 -11.86 -0.35 -7.31
C TYR A 147 -12.62 -0.22 -5.98
N GLN A 148 -13.95 -0.08 -6.03
CA GLN A 148 -14.78 -0.05 -4.83
C GLN A 148 -14.66 -1.36 -4.03
N ASP A 149 -14.70 -2.51 -4.73
CA ASP A 149 -14.55 -3.81 -4.07
C ASP A 149 -13.18 -3.94 -3.38
N VAL A 150 -12.12 -3.45 -4.03
CA VAL A 150 -10.77 -3.43 -3.42
C VAL A 150 -10.72 -2.53 -2.19
N VAL A 151 -11.25 -1.31 -2.29
CA VAL A 151 -11.33 -0.35 -1.18
C VAL A 151 -12.14 -0.91 -0.02
N ASP A 152 -13.29 -1.55 -0.30
CA ASP A 152 -14.13 -2.15 0.73
C ASP A 152 -13.43 -3.29 1.46
N GLN A 153 -12.65 -4.13 0.76
CA GLN A 153 -11.84 -5.17 1.39
C GLN A 153 -10.72 -4.59 2.26
N ILE A 154 -10.06 -3.52 1.82
CA ILE A 154 -9.06 -2.82 2.64
C ILE A 154 -9.71 -2.26 3.90
N ILE A 155 -10.86 -1.57 3.78
CA ILE A 155 -11.60 -1.00 4.91
C ILE A 155 -12.08 -2.10 5.87
N LEU A 156 -12.49 -3.25 5.35
CA LEU A 156 -12.90 -4.39 6.18
C LEU A 156 -11.74 -4.89 7.05
N GLN A 157 -10.53 -5.02 6.49
CA GLN A 157 -9.35 -5.40 7.27
C GLN A 157 -8.89 -4.32 8.28
N MET A 158 -9.35 -3.07 8.12
CA MET A 158 -9.12 -1.99 9.07
C MET A 158 -10.21 -1.86 10.14
N ASP A 159 -10.99 -2.91 10.40
CA ASP A 159 -12.11 -2.91 11.34
C ASP A 159 -13.14 -1.79 11.08
N GLY A 160 -13.29 -1.40 9.81
CA GLY A 160 -14.20 -0.36 9.40
C GLY A 160 -13.74 1.08 9.66
N SER A 161 -12.51 1.29 10.12
CA SER A 161 -11.92 2.62 10.29
C SER A 161 -11.67 3.31 8.94
N SER A 162 -11.70 4.64 8.91
CA SER A 162 -11.24 5.38 7.73
C SER A 162 -9.71 5.28 7.58
N PHE A 163 -9.22 5.46 6.35
CA PHE A 163 -7.78 5.44 6.07
C PHE A 163 -7.00 6.45 6.94
N SER A 164 -7.56 7.65 7.12
CA SER A 164 -6.92 8.70 7.92
C SER A 164 -6.87 8.35 9.41
N GLU A 165 -7.94 7.78 9.97
CA GLU A 165 -7.99 7.35 11.37
C GLU A 165 -7.00 6.21 11.62
N ARG A 166 -6.94 5.23 10.72
CA ARG A 166 -6.00 4.12 10.82
C ARG A 166 -4.56 4.59 10.70
N ALA A 167 -4.26 5.44 9.72
CA ALA A 167 -2.92 6.01 9.53
C ALA A 167 -2.48 6.82 10.75
N PHE A 168 -3.37 7.62 11.33
CA PHE A 168 -3.09 8.37 12.55
C PHE A 168 -2.80 7.42 13.73
N HIS A 169 -3.63 6.40 13.90
CA HIS A 169 -3.44 5.41 14.96
C HIS A 169 -2.10 4.67 14.82
N GLU A 170 -1.76 4.21 13.64
CA GLU A 170 -0.48 3.51 13.40
C GLU A 170 0.72 4.44 13.60
N LEU A 171 0.65 5.69 13.13
CA LEU A 171 1.68 6.69 13.36
C LEU A 171 1.84 6.97 14.85
N TYR A 172 0.73 7.16 15.57
CA TYR A 172 0.74 7.37 17.02
C TYR A 172 1.39 6.19 17.75
N VAL A 173 0.99 4.95 17.45
CA VAL A 173 1.55 3.75 18.08
C VAL A 173 3.05 3.64 17.82
N LYS A 174 3.52 3.89 16.59
CA LYS A 174 4.94 3.86 16.24
C LYS A 174 5.73 4.94 17.00
N CYS A 175 5.23 6.18 17.01
CA CYS A 175 5.84 7.27 17.77
C CYS A 175 5.87 6.97 19.27
N HIS A 176 4.76 6.47 19.82
CA HIS A 176 4.67 6.10 21.23
C HIS A 176 5.71 5.02 21.56
N ASN A 177 5.75 3.92 20.79
CA ASN A 177 6.70 2.83 21.02
C ASN A 177 8.16 3.29 20.91
N ALA A 178 8.46 4.23 20.00
CA ALA A 178 9.79 4.83 19.86
C ALA A 178 10.16 5.74 21.04
N ALA A 179 9.18 6.48 21.57
CA ALA A 179 9.39 7.44 22.65
C ALA A 179 9.33 6.84 24.06
N TRP A 180 8.91 5.59 24.23
CA TRP A 180 8.74 4.92 25.51
C TRP A 180 9.57 3.66 25.61
N CYS A 181 10.04 3.32 26.82
CA CYS A 181 10.77 2.08 27.05
C CYS A 181 9.83 0.88 27.05
N ALA A 182 10.13 -0.11 26.23
CA ALA A 182 9.42 -1.39 26.26
C ALA A 182 9.49 -2.01 27.65
N GLY A 183 8.35 -2.33 28.24
CA GLY A 183 8.22 -3.04 29.52
C GLY A 183 8.20 -2.16 30.76
N THR A 184 8.66 -0.91 30.75
CA THR A 184 8.68 -0.05 31.96
C THR A 184 7.69 1.10 31.89
N GLN A 185 7.13 1.36 30.72
CA GLN A 185 6.26 2.52 30.43
C GLN A 185 6.88 3.87 30.85
N MET A 186 8.20 3.96 30.90
CA MET A 186 8.90 5.21 31.20
C MET A 186 9.20 5.96 29.92
N PRO A 187 8.90 7.28 29.88
CA PRO A 187 9.23 8.10 28.71
C PRO A 187 10.76 8.18 28.52
N ARG A 188 11.20 8.07 27.29
CA ARG A 188 12.60 8.27 26.87
C ARG A 188 12.85 9.72 26.50
N PHE A 189 11.99 10.65 26.93
CA PHE A 189 12.10 12.07 26.67
C PHE A 189 11.79 12.90 27.91
N GLU A 190 12.33 14.11 27.91
CA GLU A 190 12.07 15.15 28.91
C GLU A 190 11.72 16.46 28.19
N ARG A 191 10.63 17.10 28.60
CA ARG A 191 10.28 18.42 28.11
C ARG A 191 10.99 19.52 28.90
N ARG A 192 11.70 20.41 28.22
CA ARG A 192 12.36 21.59 28.78
C ARG A 192 11.87 22.84 28.06
N ARG A 193 10.78 23.42 28.56
CA ARG A 193 10.16 24.61 28.00
C ARG A 193 9.72 24.42 26.53
N ASP A 194 10.50 24.92 25.57
CA ASP A 194 10.27 24.83 24.12
C ASP A 194 11.05 23.70 23.43
N THR A 195 11.68 22.85 24.22
CA THR A 195 12.55 21.79 23.72
C THR A 195 12.14 20.43 24.31
N ILE A 196 12.09 19.40 23.47
CA ILE A 196 11.93 18.02 23.89
C ILE A 196 13.28 17.32 23.73
N CYS A 197 13.81 16.78 24.82
CA CYS A 197 15.10 16.11 24.87
C CYS A 197 14.87 14.59 24.88
N PHE A 198 15.16 13.90 23.80
CA PHE A 198 15.08 12.44 23.70
C PHE A 198 16.39 11.85 24.21
N THR A 199 16.29 11.00 25.24
CA THR A 199 17.44 10.38 25.92
C THR A 199 17.49 8.89 25.65
N GLY A 200 18.67 8.39 25.27
CA GLY A 200 18.87 6.99 24.86
C GLY A 200 19.61 6.93 23.53
N TYR A 201 19.31 5.92 22.71
CA TYR A 201 20.01 5.69 21.45
C TYR A 201 19.17 6.20 20.27
N PHE A 202 19.05 7.53 20.13
CA PHE A 202 18.29 8.20 19.06
C PHE A 202 19.14 8.69 17.90
N CYS A 203 20.45 8.86 18.13
CA CYS A 203 21.41 9.14 17.07
C CYS A 203 22.73 8.44 17.38
N SER A 204 23.58 8.27 16.37
CA SER A 204 24.95 7.80 16.55
C SER A 204 25.92 8.63 15.73
N ARG A 205 27.17 8.70 16.18
CA ARG A 205 28.28 9.26 15.42
C ARG A 205 29.04 8.13 14.74
N LYS A 206 29.33 8.25 13.46
CA LYS A 206 30.09 7.24 12.71
C LYS A 206 31.58 7.32 13.11
N CYS A 207 32.19 6.17 13.41
CA CYS A 207 33.56 6.08 13.90
C CYS A 207 34.64 6.52 12.89
N TRP A 208 34.30 6.48 11.59
CA TRP A 208 35.27 6.78 10.50
C TRP A 208 35.23 8.23 10.00
N SER A 209 34.35 9.06 10.53
CA SER A 209 34.28 10.49 10.18
C SER A 209 33.90 11.30 11.40
N GLU A 210 34.69 12.33 11.71
CA GLU A 210 34.46 13.16 12.89
C GLU A 210 33.13 13.93 12.87
N ASP A 211 32.59 14.18 11.67
CA ASP A 211 31.38 14.98 11.45
C ASP A 211 30.24 14.19 10.78
N ALA A 212 30.23 12.87 10.95
CA ALA A 212 29.21 12.02 10.37
C ALA A 212 28.23 11.53 11.44
N TRP A 213 26.96 11.90 11.28
CA TRP A 213 25.87 11.53 12.18
C TRP A 213 24.84 10.68 11.48
N GLU A 214 24.24 9.74 12.21
CA GLU A 214 23.15 8.91 11.75
C GLU A 214 21.98 9.00 12.73
N VAL A 215 20.79 9.23 12.21
CA VAL A 215 19.52 9.17 12.94
C VAL A 215 19.11 7.71 13.07
N GLN A 216 18.74 7.27 14.26
CA GLN A 216 18.31 5.89 14.53
C GLN A 216 16.82 5.70 14.20
N ASP A 217 16.38 4.45 14.06
CA ASP A 217 15.02 4.10 13.62
C ASP A 217 13.94 4.68 14.55
N ASP A 218 14.13 4.59 15.86
CA ASP A 218 13.20 5.18 16.82
C ASP A 218 13.03 6.69 16.57
N MET A 219 14.13 7.40 16.28
CA MET A 219 14.04 8.83 15.99
C MET A 219 13.37 9.11 14.64
N ARG A 220 13.54 8.23 13.65
CA ARG A 220 12.85 8.35 12.36
C ARG A 220 11.34 8.24 12.53
N GLU A 221 10.85 7.32 13.38
CA GLU A 221 9.41 7.23 13.68
C GLU A 221 8.89 8.51 14.36
N ILE A 222 9.65 9.08 15.31
CA ILE A 222 9.31 10.37 15.93
C ILE A 222 9.30 11.51 14.91
N LEU A 223 10.26 11.52 13.97
CA LEU A 223 10.32 12.54 12.91
C LEU A 223 9.17 12.41 11.91
N ARG A 224 8.67 11.21 11.63
CA ARG A 224 7.43 11.03 10.84
C ARG A 224 6.22 11.65 11.56
N GLY A 225 6.09 11.41 12.86
CA GLY A 225 5.07 12.05 13.69
C GLY A 225 5.21 13.58 13.71
N LEU A 226 6.44 14.07 13.79
CA LEU A 226 6.73 15.50 13.75
C LEU A 226 6.37 16.14 12.40
N ALA A 227 6.65 15.46 11.30
CA ALA A 227 6.28 15.91 9.97
C ALA A 227 4.75 15.98 9.80
N HIS A 228 4.03 14.97 10.29
CA HIS A 228 2.56 14.99 10.32
C HIS A 228 2.02 16.10 11.22
N PHE A 229 2.61 16.29 12.40
CA PHE A 229 2.26 17.40 13.30
C PHE A 229 2.43 18.76 12.64
N GLU A 230 3.48 18.95 11.83
CA GLU A 230 3.76 20.17 11.09
C GLU A 230 2.77 20.40 9.95
N THR A 231 2.53 19.39 9.12
CA THR A 231 1.83 19.52 7.82
C THR A 231 0.36 19.07 7.84
N GLY A 232 -0.04 18.27 8.83
CA GLY A 232 -1.33 17.57 8.83
C GLY A 232 -1.47 16.49 7.74
N SER A 233 -0.38 16.14 7.05
CA SER A 233 -0.37 15.20 5.93
C SER A 233 0.56 14.02 6.19
N TYR A 234 0.18 12.85 5.68
CA TYR A 234 1.03 11.65 5.69
C TYR A 234 1.97 11.58 4.48
N ARG A 235 1.75 12.42 3.46
CA ARG A 235 2.48 12.43 2.18
C ARG A 235 3.50 13.55 2.06
N VAL A 236 3.20 14.69 2.70
CA VAL A 236 3.98 15.91 2.52
C VAL A 236 4.97 16.02 3.67
N TYR A 237 6.24 16.04 3.34
CA TYR A 237 7.32 16.28 4.29
C TYR A 237 7.91 17.68 4.10
N PRO A 238 8.20 18.42 5.18
CA PRO A 238 8.95 19.67 5.06
C PRO A 238 10.32 19.44 4.42
N THR A 239 10.89 20.46 3.77
CA THR A 239 12.06 20.36 2.88
C THR A 239 13.25 19.60 3.45
N ASN A 240 13.54 19.77 4.74
CA ASN A 240 14.71 19.16 5.38
C ASN A 240 14.44 17.80 6.07
N PHE A 241 13.21 17.28 5.98
CA PHE A 241 12.84 16.00 6.59
C PHE A 241 13.28 14.75 5.79
N PRO A 242 13.17 14.71 4.44
CA PRO A 242 13.47 13.49 3.69
C PRO A 242 14.84 12.87 3.99
N PRO A 243 15.96 13.62 4.08
CA PRO A 243 17.25 13.04 4.43
C PRO A 243 17.30 12.44 5.84
N LEU A 244 16.47 12.94 6.76
CA LEU A 244 16.41 12.46 8.15
C LEU A 244 15.63 11.16 8.28
N LEU A 245 14.73 10.88 7.34
CA LEU A 245 13.87 9.68 7.30
C LEU A 245 14.53 8.51 6.57
N THR A 246 15.66 8.75 5.91
CA THR A 246 16.49 7.75 5.24
C THR A 246 17.70 7.38 6.11
N HIS A 247 18.52 6.43 5.63
CA HIS A 247 19.79 6.07 6.30
C HIS A 247 20.95 6.98 5.83
N GLU A 248 20.64 8.17 5.35
CA GLU A 248 21.67 9.13 4.94
C GLU A 248 22.45 9.65 6.14
N VAL A 249 23.74 9.86 5.89
CA VAL A 249 24.66 10.36 6.90
C VAL A 249 24.66 11.88 6.87
N LEU A 250 24.37 12.49 8.02
CA LEU A 250 24.36 13.94 8.19
C LEU A 250 25.77 14.44 8.49
N LYS A 251 26.18 15.53 7.86
CA LYS A 251 27.46 16.19 8.10
C LYS A 251 27.46 17.13 9.32
N GLU A 252 26.28 17.60 9.69
CA GLU A 252 26.08 18.57 10.75
C GLU A 252 25.31 17.96 11.93
N SER A 253 25.67 18.36 13.14
CA SER A 253 24.96 17.96 14.37
C SER A 253 23.69 18.78 14.64
N VAL A 254 23.45 19.81 13.86
CA VAL A 254 22.27 20.67 13.97
C VAL A 254 21.59 20.75 12.61
N VAL A 255 20.31 20.43 12.57
CA VAL A 255 19.45 20.53 11.40
C VAL A 255 18.38 21.58 11.69
N GLU A 256 18.33 22.64 10.87
CA GLU A 256 17.31 23.68 10.98
C GLU A 256 16.13 23.39 10.06
N PHE A 257 14.94 23.81 10.49
CA PHE A 257 13.69 23.66 9.75
C PHE A 257 13.07 25.01 9.40
N PRO A 258 13.69 25.78 8.48
CA PRO A 258 13.30 27.17 8.22
C PRO A 258 11.90 27.33 7.60
N THR A 259 11.36 26.27 6.99
CA THR A 259 10.03 26.27 6.37
C THR A 259 8.93 25.77 7.32
N CYS A 260 9.27 25.35 8.53
CA CYS A 260 8.33 24.83 9.50
C CYS A 260 7.80 25.94 10.41
N GLU A 261 6.50 25.89 10.72
CA GLU A 261 5.86 26.85 11.63
C GLU A 261 6.00 26.46 13.10
N LYS A 262 6.03 25.15 13.39
CA LYS A 262 5.99 24.63 14.76
C LYS A 262 7.36 24.21 15.26
N VAL A 263 8.12 23.45 14.46
CA VAL A 263 9.46 22.99 14.83
C VAL A 263 10.54 23.90 14.25
N LYS A 264 11.55 24.21 15.05
CA LYS A 264 12.62 25.13 14.70
C LYS A 264 13.89 24.41 14.25
N GLN A 265 14.36 23.46 15.07
CA GLN A 265 15.62 22.75 14.81
C GLN A 265 15.67 21.42 15.54
N MET A 266 16.51 20.51 15.03
CA MET A 266 16.94 19.28 15.68
C MET A 266 18.44 19.35 15.97
N LYS A 267 18.87 18.90 17.16
CA LYS A 267 20.28 18.85 17.54
C LYS A 267 20.67 17.47 18.03
N LEU A 268 21.72 16.93 17.46
CA LEU A 268 22.30 15.62 17.76
C LEU A 268 23.48 15.77 18.72
N TYR A 269 23.62 14.86 19.69
CA TYR A 269 24.66 14.92 20.72
C TYR A 269 25.49 13.63 20.76
N LYS A 270 26.76 13.75 21.12
CA LYS A 270 27.72 12.62 21.24
C LYS A 270 27.30 11.53 22.23
N ASN A 271 26.41 11.82 23.16
CA ASN A 271 25.81 10.88 24.09
C ASN A 271 24.52 10.24 23.54
N ASN A 272 24.33 10.26 22.23
CA ASN A 272 23.20 9.68 21.49
C ASN A 272 21.83 10.36 21.76
N ARG A 273 21.83 11.49 22.50
CA ARG A 273 20.65 12.32 22.76
C ARG A 273 20.30 13.13 21.52
N VAL A 274 19.01 13.36 21.32
CA VAL A 274 18.47 14.28 20.31
C VAL A 274 17.56 15.29 20.99
N ASP A 275 17.76 16.57 20.69
CA ASP A 275 16.89 17.64 21.15
C ASP A 275 16.09 18.19 19.96
N LEU A 276 14.78 18.21 20.07
CA LEU A 276 13.86 18.89 19.17
C LEU A 276 13.43 20.23 19.79
N LYS A 277 13.75 21.34 19.14
CA LYS A 277 13.36 22.67 19.57
C LYS A 277 12.21 23.19 18.74
N PHE A 278 11.19 23.70 19.41
CA PHE A 278 9.98 24.26 18.81
C PHE A 278 10.02 25.78 18.83
N HIS A 279 9.17 26.44 18.04
CA HIS A 279 9.04 27.89 18.03
C HIS A 279 8.35 28.41 19.30
N SER A 280 7.56 27.57 19.97
CA SER A 280 6.93 27.94 21.24
C SER A 280 6.82 26.75 22.21
N PRO A 281 6.70 27.01 23.53
CA PRO A 281 6.43 25.96 24.51
C PRO A 281 5.10 25.22 24.28
N GLN A 282 4.11 25.92 23.74
CA GLN A 282 2.81 25.34 23.41
C GLN A 282 2.91 24.25 22.34
N PHE A 283 3.71 24.47 21.30
CA PHE A 283 3.94 23.46 20.26
C PHE A 283 4.68 22.22 20.81
N ALA A 284 5.66 22.42 21.69
CA ALA A 284 6.32 21.30 22.36
C ALA A 284 5.35 20.48 23.23
N GLU A 285 4.41 21.15 23.90
CA GLU A 285 3.36 20.48 24.69
C GLU A 285 2.37 19.71 23.82
N GLN A 286 1.86 20.33 22.76
CA GLN A 286 0.93 19.72 21.83
C GLN A 286 1.52 18.48 21.14
N PHE A 287 2.82 18.47 20.88
CA PHE A 287 3.47 17.33 20.22
C PHE A 287 3.55 16.07 21.11
N ILE A 288 3.62 16.23 22.43
CA ILE A 288 3.74 15.12 23.40
C ILE A 288 2.40 14.75 24.07
N SER A 289 1.33 15.51 23.81
CA SER A 289 -0.02 15.23 24.33
C SER A 289 -0.75 14.20 23.52
#